data_64c9fa8d8070646d3e1d503f72ccd439
#
_entry.id   64c9fa8d8070646d3e1d503f72ccd439
#
_cell.length_a   1.000
_cell.length_b   1.000
_cell.length_c   1.000
_cell.angle_alpha   90.00
_cell.angle_beta   90.00
_cell.angle_gamma   90.00
#
_symmetry.space_group_name_H-M   'P 1'
#
loop_
_entity.id
_entity.type
_entity.pdbx_description
1 polymer ?
#
loop_
_entity_poly.entity_id
_entity_poly.type
_entity_poly.pdbx_seq_one_letter_code
_entity_poly.pdbx_strand_id
1 'polypeptide(L)'
;MKKVDFNQSETLKNLAKSFAGECMEGAKYQFLAQMCVTQKLNYLQTIFKTLAKHEMSHAKVFWDEIHQNYKGDVIQNIDLEFGYPFDCIDLLQSINCHKQSEGHLAASLYPQFSKTATAEGYPDIAHKFDLVATVEECHTNLLGQIYKKLKGDKLYKCAKNQKWKCNQCGFEHTAKQPLQPCPLCGYDKGYCQIPFDVQ
;
A
#
# COMPACT_ATOMS: atom_id res chain seq x y z
N MET A 1 -29.52 -13.95 12.27
CA MET A 1 -29.59 -14.55 10.89
C MET A 1 -28.90 -15.91 10.92
N LYS A 2 -29.33 -16.87 10.05
CA LYS A 2 -28.66 -18.18 9.96
C LYS A 2 -27.31 -17.96 9.24
N LYS A 3 -26.21 -18.42 9.84
CA LYS A 3 -24.87 -18.33 9.27
C LYS A 3 -24.81 -19.12 7.95
N VAL A 4 -24.34 -18.50 6.88
CA VAL A 4 -24.11 -19.16 5.58
C VAL A 4 -22.96 -20.16 5.71
N ASP A 5 -22.98 -21.27 4.99
CA ASP A 5 -21.83 -22.17 4.95
C ASP A 5 -20.65 -21.49 4.30
N PHE A 6 -19.50 -21.45 4.99
CA PHE A 6 -18.32 -20.71 4.54
C PHE A 6 -17.84 -21.14 3.16
N ASN A 7 -17.81 -22.46 2.93
CA ASN A 7 -17.33 -23.01 1.65
C ASN A 7 -18.21 -22.61 0.45
N GLN A 8 -19.44 -22.12 0.69
CA GLN A 8 -20.40 -21.69 -0.32
C GLN A 8 -20.65 -20.17 -0.28
N SER A 9 -19.93 -19.44 0.59
CA SER A 9 -20.19 -18.02 0.85
C SER A 9 -19.52 -17.10 -0.19
N GLU A 10 -20.10 -15.93 -0.40
CA GLU A 10 -19.43 -14.84 -1.10
C GLU A 10 -18.27 -14.27 -0.28
N THR A 11 -18.31 -14.39 1.05
CA THR A 11 -17.21 -14.02 1.95
C THR A 11 -15.93 -14.78 1.59
N LEU A 12 -15.99 -16.10 1.34
CA LEU A 12 -14.83 -16.87 0.89
C LEU A 12 -14.26 -16.34 -0.43
N LYS A 13 -15.12 -16.07 -1.41
CA LYS A 13 -14.70 -15.52 -2.71
C LYS A 13 -14.08 -14.14 -2.56
N ASN A 14 -14.65 -13.28 -1.71
CA ASN A 14 -14.14 -11.94 -1.44
C ASN A 14 -12.76 -11.99 -0.75
N LEU A 15 -12.56 -12.89 0.22
CA LEU A 15 -11.25 -13.13 0.83
C LEU A 15 -10.22 -13.59 -0.21
N ALA A 16 -10.57 -14.53 -1.08
CA ALA A 16 -9.68 -15.02 -2.11
C ALA A 16 -9.33 -13.95 -3.15
N LYS A 17 -10.31 -13.11 -3.56
CA LYS A 17 -10.07 -11.95 -4.43
C LYS A 17 -9.13 -10.94 -3.76
N SER A 18 -9.37 -10.65 -2.48
CA SER A 18 -8.53 -9.73 -1.72
C SER A 18 -7.11 -10.25 -1.58
N PHE A 19 -6.92 -11.51 -1.22
CA PHE A 19 -5.60 -12.14 -1.19
C PHE A 19 -4.84 -11.96 -2.51
N ALA A 20 -5.48 -12.27 -3.65
CA ALA A 20 -4.86 -12.13 -4.96
C ALA A 20 -4.55 -10.66 -5.29
N GLY A 21 -5.48 -9.74 -4.97
CA GLY A 21 -5.31 -8.29 -5.15
C GLY A 21 -4.11 -7.75 -4.38
N GLU A 22 -4.01 -8.06 -3.09
CA GLU A 22 -2.90 -7.63 -2.23
C GLU A 22 -1.54 -8.16 -2.72
N CYS A 23 -1.50 -9.42 -3.17
CA CYS A 23 -0.27 -9.99 -3.77
C CYS A 23 0.16 -9.20 -5.02
N MET A 24 -0.78 -8.79 -5.86
CA MET A 24 -0.50 -8.00 -7.06
C MET A 24 -0.08 -6.56 -6.72
N GLU A 25 -0.75 -5.89 -5.77
CA GLU A 25 -0.35 -4.55 -5.31
C GLU A 25 1.05 -4.60 -4.66
N GLY A 26 1.34 -5.62 -3.85
CA GLY A 26 2.67 -5.83 -3.29
C GLY A 26 3.75 -5.98 -4.36
N ALA A 27 3.49 -6.73 -5.45
CA ALA A 27 4.41 -6.85 -6.58
C ALA A 27 4.61 -5.50 -7.30
N LYS A 28 3.54 -4.74 -7.53
CA LYS A 28 3.60 -3.42 -8.18
C LYS A 28 4.41 -2.42 -7.33
N TYR A 29 4.26 -2.40 -6.01
CA TYR A 29 5.11 -1.57 -5.14
C TYR A 29 6.59 -1.94 -5.24
N GLN A 30 6.94 -3.22 -5.42
CA GLN A 30 8.34 -3.61 -5.70
C GLN A 30 8.83 -3.02 -7.03
N PHE A 31 8.00 -2.98 -8.07
CA PHE A 31 8.37 -2.34 -9.35
C PHE A 31 8.54 -0.83 -9.20
N LEU A 32 7.67 -0.14 -8.45
CA LEU A 32 7.85 1.28 -8.11
C LEU A 32 9.17 1.52 -7.36
N ALA A 33 9.52 0.66 -6.41
CA ALA A 33 10.78 0.73 -5.70
C ALA A 33 11.99 0.61 -6.66
N GLN A 34 11.91 -0.26 -7.69
CA GLN A 34 12.95 -0.38 -8.71
C GLN A 34 13.04 0.89 -9.59
N MET A 35 11.90 1.46 -9.99
CA MET A 35 11.87 2.74 -10.73
C MET A 35 12.53 3.88 -9.93
N CYS A 36 12.35 3.89 -8.61
CA CYS A 36 13.01 4.87 -7.74
C CYS A 36 14.54 4.76 -7.74
N VAL A 37 15.09 3.55 -7.85
CA VAL A 37 16.55 3.34 -7.95
C VAL A 37 17.12 4.03 -9.18
N THR A 38 16.50 3.81 -10.35
CA THR A 38 16.97 4.40 -11.60
C THR A 38 16.92 5.94 -11.61
N GLN A 39 16.01 6.52 -10.82
CA GLN A 39 15.85 7.98 -10.66
C GLN A 39 16.59 8.55 -9.44
N LYS A 40 17.39 7.73 -8.74
CA LYS A 40 18.12 8.11 -7.52
C LYS A 40 17.23 8.66 -6.40
N LEU A 41 16.03 8.09 -6.25
CA LEU A 41 15.02 8.44 -5.24
C LEU A 41 15.03 7.39 -4.10
N ASN A 42 16.19 7.20 -3.46
CA ASN A 42 16.45 6.10 -2.54
C ASN A 42 15.52 6.09 -1.30
N TYR A 43 15.12 7.27 -0.81
CA TYR A 43 14.17 7.31 0.29
C TYR A 43 12.75 6.87 -0.15
N LEU A 44 12.30 7.27 -1.34
CA LEU A 44 11.04 6.75 -1.89
C LEU A 44 11.10 5.25 -2.16
N GLN A 45 12.25 4.73 -2.60
CA GLN A 45 12.46 3.29 -2.71
C GLN A 45 12.19 2.58 -1.37
N THR A 46 12.69 3.12 -0.26
CA THR A 46 12.46 2.56 1.07
C THR A 46 10.97 2.57 1.42
N ILE A 47 10.27 3.65 1.11
CA ILE A 47 8.82 3.76 1.34
C ILE A 47 8.07 2.69 0.54
N PHE A 48 8.30 2.57 -0.76
CA PHE A 48 7.59 1.57 -1.59
C PHE A 48 7.91 0.13 -1.17
N LYS A 49 9.12 -0.17 -0.71
CA LYS A 49 9.43 -1.48 -0.11
C LYS A 49 8.64 -1.73 1.17
N THR A 50 8.40 -0.69 1.96
CA THR A 50 7.58 -0.80 3.18
C THR A 50 6.12 -1.03 2.81
N LEU A 51 5.56 -0.29 1.84
CA LEU A 51 4.21 -0.52 1.35
C LEU A 51 4.06 -1.95 0.81
N ALA A 52 4.97 -2.41 -0.04
CA ALA A 52 4.96 -3.80 -0.53
C ALA A 52 4.91 -4.84 0.60
N LYS A 53 5.59 -4.58 1.72
CA LYS A 53 5.52 -5.43 2.92
C LYS A 53 4.16 -5.37 3.59
N HIS A 54 3.51 -4.20 3.61
CA HIS A 54 2.16 -4.05 4.16
C HIS A 54 1.16 -4.88 3.35
N GLU A 55 1.18 -4.79 2.01
CA GLU A 55 0.29 -5.58 1.14
C GLU A 55 0.45 -7.09 1.35
N MET A 56 1.70 -7.56 1.49
CA MET A 56 1.94 -8.97 1.80
C MET A 56 1.41 -9.36 3.19
N SER A 57 1.35 -8.42 4.12
CA SER A 57 0.75 -8.66 5.44
C SER A 57 -0.78 -8.69 5.36
N HIS A 58 -1.39 -7.85 4.54
CA HIS A 58 -2.83 -7.89 4.26
C HIS A 58 -3.21 -9.20 3.55
N ALA A 59 -2.46 -9.58 2.51
CA ALA A 59 -2.62 -10.88 1.84
C ALA A 59 -2.60 -12.04 2.86
N LYS A 60 -1.64 -12.01 3.80
CA LYS A 60 -1.53 -13.02 4.85
C LYS A 60 -2.77 -13.05 5.77
N VAL A 61 -3.34 -11.89 6.12
CA VAL A 61 -4.58 -11.83 6.90
C VAL A 61 -5.71 -12.56 6.16
N PHE A 62 -5.93 -12.26 4.89
CA PHE A 62 -6.99 -12.90 4.10
C PHE A 62 -6.73 -14.39 3.89
N TRP A 63 -5.50 -14.79 3.67
CA TRP A 63 -5.09 -16.19 3.61
C TRP A 63 -5.43 -16.94 4.91
N ASP A 64 -5.10 -16.37 6.05
CA ASP A 64 -5.36 -17.00 7.35
C ASP A 64 -6.85 -17.13 7.63
N GLU A 65 -7.66 -16.12 7.31
CA GLU A 65 -9.12 -16.19 7.46
C GLU A 65 -9.75 -17.31 6.61
N ILE A 66 -9.24 -17.53 5.39
CA ILE A 66 -9.67 -18.64 4.56
C ILE A 66 -9.36 -19.97 5.25
N HIS A 67 -8.12 -20.17 5.69
CA HIS A 67 -7.69 -21.45 6.29
C HIS A 67 -8.37 -21.75 7.62
N GLN A 68 -8.65 -20.73 8.42
CA GLN A 68 -9.30 -20.90 9.72
C GLN A 68 -10.80 -21.24 9.62
N ASN A 69 -11.45 -20.78 8.55
CA ASN A 69 -12.90 -20.91 8.41
C ASN A 69 -13.32 -22.00 7.41
N TYR A 70 -12.43 -22.45 6.51
CA TYR A 70 -12.73 -23.48 5.53
C TYR A 70 -12.96 -24.84 6.22
N LYS A 71 -14.00 -25.54 5.81
CA LYS A 71 -14.36 -26.85 6.36
C LYS A 71 -13.94 -27.93 5.37
N GLY A 72 -13.11 -28.84 5.81
CA GLY A 72 -12.58 -29.97 5.05
C GLY A 72 -11.06 -30.07 5.16
N ASP A 73 -10.52 -31.24 4.79
CA ASP A 73 -9.10 -31.56 4.95
C ASP A 73 -8.21 -30.86 3.91
N VAL A 74 -8.77 -30.51 2.75
CA VAL A 74 -8.07 -29.86 1.64
C VAL A 74 -8.92 -28.73 1.07
N ILE A 75 -8.36 -27.54 1.00
CA ILE A 75 -9.00 -26.41 0.33
C ILE A 75 -8.98 -26.66 -1.18
N GLN A 76 -10.16 -26.68 -1.77
CA GLN A 76 -10.34 -26.79 -3.23
C GLN A 76 -9.88 -25.51 -3.91
N ASN A 77 -9.61 -25.58 -5.23
CA ASN A 77 -9.37 -24.38 -6.01
C ASN A 77 -10.56 -23.42 -5.92
N ILE A 78 -10.26 -22.15 -5.72
CA ILE A 78 -11.26 -21.08 -5.75
C ILE A 78 -11.04 -20.31 -7.05
N ASP A 79 -11.95 -20.52 -8.00
CA ASP A 79 -11.88 -19.80 -9.27
C ASP A 79 -12.26 -18.33 -9.08
N LEU A 80 -11.41 -17.44 -9.56
CA LEU A 80 -11.57 -15.99 -9.44
C LEU A 80 -11.66 -15.35 -10.81
N GLU A 81 -12.65 -14.50 -11.00
CA GLU A 81 -12.75 -13.63 -12.17
C GLU A 81 -12.63 -12.18 -11.72
N PHE A 82 -11.59 -11.49 -12.17
CA PHE A 82 -11.41 -10.05 -11.97
C PHE A 82 -10.42 -9.48 -12.99
N GLY A 83 -10.61 -8.17 -13.32
CA GLY A 83 -9.70 -7.42 -14.16
C GLY A 83 -8.60 -6.75 -13.34
N TYR A 84 -7.40 -6.62 -13.92
CA TYR A 84 -6.30 -5.91 -13.31
C TYR A 84 -5.63 -4.96 -14.32
N PRO A 85 -5.47 -3.66 -14.02
CA PRO A 85 -4.92 -2.70 -14.96
C PRO A 85 -3.38 -2.80 -15.06
N PHE A 86 -2.87 -2.70 -16.31
CA PHE A 86 -1.43 -2.68 -16.64
C PHE A 86 -1.03 -1.39 -17.39
N ASP A 87 -1.72 -0.30 -17.16
CA ASP A 87 -1.70 0.93 -17.96
C ASP A 87 -0.68 1.99 -17.50
N CYS A 88 0.04 1.75 -16.42
CA CYS A 88 0.96 2.73 -15.83
C CYS A 88 2.41 2.39 -16.16
N ILE A 89 3.09 3.24 -16.95
CA ILE A 89 4.43 3.00 -17.48
C ILE A 89 5.55 3.86 -16.89
N ASP A 90 5.24 5.01 -16.29
CA ASP A 90 6.21 5.87 -15.62
C ASP A 90 5.92 6.01 -14.11
N LEU A 91 6.93 6.45 -13.35
CA LEU A 91 6.83 6.53 -11.89
C LEU A 91 5.68 7.44 -11.44
N LEU A 92 5.50 8.60 -12.05
CA LEU A 92 4.48 9.56 -11.62
C LEU A 92 3.07 9.05 -11.91
N GLN A 93 2.85 8.48 -13.10
CA GLN A 93 1.56 7.86 -13.48
C GLN A 93 1.29 6.65 -12.60
N SER A 94 2.27 5.77 -12.40
CA SER A 94 2.14 4.60 -11.54
C SER A 94 1.72 4.96 -10.11
N ILE A 95 2.35 5.98 -9.50
CA ILE A 95 1.95 6.46 -8.17
C ILE A 95 0.50 6.97 -8.17
N ASN A 96 0.06 7.65 -9.22
CA ASN A 96 -1.32 8.13 -9.31
C ASN A 96 -2.32 6.97 -9.48
N CYS A 97 -1.99 5.97 -10.27
CA CYS A 97 -2.81 4.77 -10.44
C CYS A 97 -2.94 3.99 -9.13
N HIS A 98 -1.83 3.76 -8.42
CA HIS A 98 -1.85 3.14 -7.10
C HIS A 98 -2.70 3.94 -6.11
N LYS A 99 -2.52 5.27 -6.04
CA LYS A 99 -3.37 6.12 -5.20
C LYS A 99 -4.87 5.94 -5.49
N GLN A 100 -5.24 5.77 -6.77
CA GLN A 100 -6.64 5.55 -7.14
C GLN A 100 -7.11 4.14 -6.76
N SER A 101 -6.26 3.13 -6.95
CA SER A 101 -6.53 1.74 -6.54
C SER A 101 -6.76 1.65 -5.05
N GLU A 102 -5.83 2.12 -4.23
CA GLU A 102 -5.93 2.13 -2.76
C GLU A 102 -7.18 2.89 -2.28
N GLY A 103 -7.45 4.07 -2.87
CA GLY A 103 -8.65 4.84 -2.55
C GLY A 103 -9.95 4.10 -2.89
N HIS A 104 -9.96 3.29 -3.95
CA HIS A 104 -11.11 2.45 -4.28
C HIS A 104 -11.27 1.28 -3.29
N LEU A 105 -10.16 0.63 -2.92
CA LEU A 105 -10.17 -0.44 -1.92
C LEU A 105 -10.70 0.08 -0.58
N ALA A 106 -10.17 1.21 -0.10
CA ALA A 106 -10.55 1.83 1.16
C ALA A 106 -12.02 2.28 1.19
N ALA A 107 -12.45 3.05 0.18
CA ALA A 107 -13.75 3.73 0.21
C ALA A 107 -14.93 2.88 -0.30
N SER A 108 -14.65 1.82 -1.07
CA SER A 108 -15.71 1.08 -1.78
C SER A 108 -15.61 -0.42 -1.60
N LEU A 109 -14.52 -1.05 -2.02
CA LEU A 109 -14.46 -2.50 -2.17
C LEU A 109 -14.47 -3.21 -0.80
N TYR A 110 -13.56 -2.87 0.11
CA TYR A 110 -13.51 -3.51 1.42
C TYR A 110 -14.71 -3.20 2.30
N PRO A 111 -15.28 -1.97 2.33
CA PRO A 111 -16.56 -1.73 2.99
C PRO A 111 -17.72 -2.58 2.44
N GLN A 112 -17.74 -2.85 1.13
CA GLN A 112 -18.73 -3.75 0.54
C GLN A 112 -18.51 -5.19 0.98
N PHE A 113 -17.28 -5.68 1.00
CA PHE A 113 -16.94 -7.03 1.47
C PHE A 113 -17.24 -7.21 2.96
N SER A 114 -16.97 -6.20 3.78
CA SER A 114 -17.35 -6.17 5.21
C SER A 114 -18.86 -6.34 5.40
N LYS A 115 -19.68 -5.60 4.65
CA LYS A 115 -21.15 -5.73 4.68
C LYS A 115 -21.60 -7.14 4.29
N THR A 116 -21.00 -7.72 3.23
CA THR A 116 -21.30 -9.09 2.80
C THR A 116 -20.96 -10.10 3.89
N ALA A 117 -19.76 -10.01 4.46
CA ALA A 117 -19.33 -10.92 5.54
C ALA A 117 -20.26 -10.83 6.77
N THR A 118 -20.66 -9.60 7.14
CA THR A 118 -21.64 -9.39 8.22
C THR A 118 -22.97 -10.06 7.92
N ALA A 119 -23.49 -9.86 6.70
CA ALA A 119 -24.79 -10.44 6.28
C ALA A 119 -24.77 -11.98 6.25
N GLU A 120 -23.62 -12.57 5.93
CA GLU A 120 -23.43 -14.02 5.90
C GLU A 120 -23.09 -14.65 7.28
N GLY A 121 -22.93 -13.81 8.33
CA GLY A 121 -22.69 -14.25 9.71
C GLY A 121 -21.22 -14.43 10.07
N TYR A 122 -20.33 -13.65 9.44
CA TYR A 122 -18.87 -13.60 9.67
C TYR A 122 -18.40 -12.22 10.14
N PRO A 123 -18.85 -11.73 11.31
CA PRO A 123 -18.53 -10.37 11.78
C PRO A 123 -17.03 -10.16 12.04
N ASP A 124 -16.30 -11.20 12.44
CA ASP A 124 -14.85 -11.10 12.67
C ASP A 124 -14.10 -10.88 11.34
N ILE A 125 -14.51 -11.55 10.27
CA ILE A 125 -13.98 -11.33 8.91
C ILE A 125 -14.37 -9.94 8.41
N ALA A 126 -15.61 -9.50 8.64
CA ALA A 126 -16.04 -8.15 8.31
C ALA A 126 -15.14 -7.10 8.95
N HIS A 127 -14.84 -7.26 10.24
CA HIS A 127 -13.93 -6.38 10.96
C HIS A 127 -12.50 -6.36 10.36
N LYS A 128 -12.00 -7.50 9.83
CA LYS A 128 -10.70 -7.52 9.13
C LYS A 128 -10.72 -6.67 7.87
N PHE A 129 -11.77 -6.77 7.05
CA PHE A 129 -11.94 -5.89 5.88
C PHE A 129 -11.95 -4.41 6.28
N ASP A 130 -12.66 -4.04 7.35
CA ASP A 130 -12.72 -2.66 7.82
C ASP A 130 -11.34 -2.16 8.29
N LEU A 131 -10.56 -3.00 9.00
CA LEU A 131 -9.20 -2.65 9.44
C LEU A 131 -8.25 -2.46 8.26
N VAL A 132 -8.27 -3.36 7.27
CA VAL A 132 -7.45 -3.20 6.06
C VAL A 132 -7.86 -1.92 5.33
N ALA A 133 -9.16 -1.65 5.16
CA ALA A 133 -9.63 -0.42 4.54
C ALA A 133 -9.04 0.85 5.18
N THR A 134 -8.86 0.90 6.51
CA THR A 134 -8.24 2.05 7.18
C THR A 134 -6.75 2.19 6.84
N VAL A 135 -6.04 1.09 6.60
CA VAL A 135 -4.63 1.14 6.18
C VAL A 135 -4.53 1.62 4.73
N GLU A 136 -5.42 1.16 3.83
CA GLU A 136 -5.45 1.61 2.43
C GLU A 136 -5.77 3.11 2.31
N GLU A 137 -6.56 3.65 3.22
CA GLU A 137 -6.75 5.11 3.31
C GLU A 137 -5.43 5.84 3.65
N CYS A 138 -4.64 5.30 4.58
CA CYS A 138 -3.32 5.85 4.91
C CYS A 138 -2.36 5.76 3.70
N HIS A 139 -2.35 4.62 2.96
CA HIS A 139 -1.58 4.47 1.73
C HIS A 139 -1.99 5.50 0.68
N THR A 140 -3.30 5.67 0.45
CA THR A 140 -3.87 6.68 -0.45
C THR A 140 -3.38 8.09 -0.13
N ASN A 141 -3.40 8.47 1.15
CA ASN A 141 -2.96 9.78 1.63
C ASN A 141 -1.46 9.98 1.41
N LEU A 142 -0.63 8.98 1.74
CA LEU A 142 0.82 9.03 1.52
C LEU A 142 1.15 9.14 0.03
N LEU A 143 0.55 8.30 -0.82
CA LEU A 143 0.73 8.34 -2.27
C LEU A 143 0.29 9.69 -2.85
N GLY A 144 -0.79 10.27 -2.33
CA GLY A 144 -1.26 11.59 -2.72
C GLY A 144 -0.23 12.70 -2.43
N GLN A 145 0.45 12.64 -1.29
CA GLN A 145 1.51 13.58 -0.94
C GLN A 145 2.75 13.39 -1.83
N ILE A 146 3.16 12.13 -2.06
CA ILE A 146 4.29 11.80 -2.95
C ILE A 146 4.00 12.32 -4.37
N TYR A 147 2.82 12.01 -4.92
CA TYR A 147 2.40 12.47 -6.24
C TYR A 147 2.44 14.00 -6.38
N LYS A 148 1.86 14.72 -5.42
CA LYS A 148 1.85 16.19 -5.43
C LYS A 148 3.26 16.78 -5.38
N LYS A 149 4.15 16.22 -4.55
CA LYS A 149 5.53 16.69 -4.42
C LYS A 149 6.35 16.38 -5.67
N LEU A 150 6.20 15.18 -6.26
CA LEU A 150 6.87 14.79 -7.52
C LEU A 150 6.40 15.68 -8.68
N LYS A 151 5.10 15.76 -8.91
CA LYS A 151 4.50 16.56 -9.98
C LYS A 151 4.89 18.04 -9.90
N GLY A 152 5.04 18.58 -8.69
CA GLY A 152 5.41 19.98 -8.46
C GLY A 152 6.90 20.25 -8.38
N ASP A 153 7.78 19.25 -8.60
CA ASP A 153 9.24 19.38 -8.35
C ASP A 153 9.56 19.88 -6.92
N LYS A 154 8.83 19.38 -5.94
CA LYS A 154 8.89 19.80 -4.53
C LYS A 154 9.34 18.72 -3.56
N LEU A 155 9.86 17.57 -4.04
CA LEU A 155 10.32 16.49 -3.15
C LEU A 155 11.38 16.99 -2.17
N TYR A 156 12.32 17.80 -2.65
CA TYR A 156 13.46 18.32 -1.89
C TYR A 156 13.43 19.85 -1.77
N LYS A 157 12.24 20.46 -1.83
CA LYS A 157 12.06 21.92 -1.71
C LYS A 157 10.90 22.22 -0.77
N CYS A 158 11.14 23.08 0.24
CA CYS A 158 10.12 23.55 1.17
C CYS A 158 10.05 25.08 1.18
N ALA A 159 8.87 25.65 1.41
CA ALA A 159 8.70 27.11 1.51
C ALA A 159 9.36 27.67 2.78
N LYS A 160 9.34 26.88 3.85
CA LYS A 160 9.94 27.21 5.16
C LYS A 160 11.09 26.26 5.46
N ASN A 161 11.95 26.64 6.40
CA ASN A 161 12.98 25.76 6.91
C ASN A 161 12.32 24.50 7.49
N GLN A 162 12.88 23.35 7.16
CA GLN A 162 12.39 22.03 7.49
C GLN A 162 13.56 21.21 8.03
N LYS A 163 13.30 20.31 8.95
CA LYS A 163 14.28 19.34 9.43
C LYS A 163 14.44 18.24 8.36
N TRP A 164 15.64 18.09 7.85
CA TRP A 164 16.03 17.04 6.91
C TRP A 164 16.91 16.03 7.61
N LYS A 165 16.71 14.75 7.36
CA LYS A 165 17.49 13.66 7.92
C LYS A 165 17.99 12.76 6.80
N CYS A 166 19.30 12.50 6.79
CA CYS A 166 19.88 11.51 5.89
C CYS A 166 19.46 10.10 6.34
N ASN A 167 18.78 9.37 5.48
CA ASN A 167 18.32 8.00 5.79
C ASN A 167 19.48 6.99 5.84
N GLN A 168 20.64 7.34 5.24
CA GLN A 168 21.82 6.50 5.23
C GLN A 168 22.63 6.57 6.55
N CYS A 169 22.84 7.78 7.09
CA CYS A 169 23.76 7.97 8.22
C CYS A 169 23.14 8.69 9.43
N GLY A 170 21.87 9.11 9.34
CA GLY A 170 21.18 9.80 10.43
C GLY A 170 21.53 11.30 10.59
N PHE A 171 22.46 11.88 9.77
CA PHE A 171 22.79 13.29 9.85
C PHE A 171 21.54 14.16 9.65
N GLU A 172 21.38 15.16 10.52
CA GLU A 172 20.22 16.05 10.51
C GLU A 172 20.64 17.52 10.33
N HIS A 173 19.87 18.30 9.60
CA HIS A 173 20.03 19.75 9.49
C HIS A 173 18.69 20.42 9.20
N THR A 174 18.63 21.75 9.39
CA THR A 174 17.40 22.52 9.17
C THR A 174 17.64 23.54 8.07
N ALA A 175 16.90 23.41 6.95
CA ALA A 175 17.01 24.30 5.78
C ALA A 175 15.74 24.19 4.91
N LYS A 176 15.63 25.03 3.87
CA LYS A 176 14.57 24.90 2.85
C LYS A 176 14.78 23.72 1.88
N GLN A 177 16.01 23.21 1.80
CA GLN A 177 16.41 22.09 0.93
C GLN A 177 17.43 21.23 1.68
N PRO A 178 17.52 19.92 1.39
CA PRO A 178 18.56 19.07 1.93
C PRO A 178 19.93 19.46 1.39
N LEU A 179 20.99 19.25 2.16
CA LEU A 179 22.35 19.40 1.69
C LEU A 179 22.68 18.32 0.66
N GLN A 180 23.46 18.67 -0.35
CA GLN A 180 23.86 17.76 -1.42
C GLN A 180 25.32 18.02 -1.83
N PRO A 181 26.21 17.06 -1.67
CA PRO A 181 26.00 15.76 -0.98
C PRO A 181 25.80 15.91 0.54
N CYS A 182 25.41 14.84 1.22
CA CYS A 182 25.39 14.78 2.69
C CYS A 182 26.80 15.00 3.24
N PRO A 183 27.04 15.99 4.13
CA PRO A 183 28.40 16.35 4.59
C PRO A 183 29.04 15.27 5.46
N LEU A 184 28.27 14.34 6.03
CA LEU A 184 28.80 13.26 6.88
C LEU A 184 29.18 12.03 6.06
N CYS A 185 28.31 11.57 5.13
CA CYS A 185 28.50 10.28 4.46
C CYS A 185 28.68 10.38 2.92
N GLY A 186 28.58 11.57 2.33
CA GLY A 186 28.80 11.80 0.89
C GLY A 186 27.65 11.36 -0.03
N TYR A 187 26.58 10.76 0.50
CA TYR A 187 25.43 10.34 -0.31
C TYR A 187 24.62 11.54 -0.81
N ASP A 188 23.98 11.39 -1.98
CA ASP A 188 23.17 12.44 -2.57
C ASP A 188 21.82 12.66 -1.85
N LYS A 189 21.09 13.72 -2.25
CA LYS A 189 19.80 14.08 -1.62
C LYS A 189 18.73 13.00 -1.76
N GLY A 190 18.89 12.05 -2.67
CA GLY A 190 17.95 10.94 -2.84
C GLY A 190 17.81 10.07 -1.58
N TYR A 191 18.83 10.08 -0.73
CA TYR A 191 18.82 9.42 0.59
C TYR A 191 18.20 10.28 1.70
N CYS A 192 17.81 11.52 1.41
CA CYS A 192 17.23 12.37 2.44
C CYS A 192 15.75 12.03 2.66
N GLN A 193 15.35 11.91 3.93
CA GLN A 193 13.95 11.71 4.30
C GLN A 193 13.13 12.91 3.85
N ILE A 194 12.06 12.63 3.12
CA ILE A 194 11.11 13.64 2.65
C ILE A 194 10.08 13.84 3.76
N PRO A 195 9.83 15.09 4.18
CA PRO A 195 8.79 15.35 5.16
C PRO A 195 7.41 15.12 4.55
N PHE A 196 6.68 14.16 5.10
CA PHE A 196 5.28 13.91 4.84
C PHE A 196 4.47 14.23 6.09
N ASP A 197 3.25 14.71 5.90
CA ASP A 197 2.32 14.90 7.00
C ASP A 197 1.83 13.52 7.45
N VAL A 198 2.18 13.15 8.68
CA VAL A 198 1.69 11.94 9.32
C VAL A 198 0.32 12.29 9.92
N GLN A 199 -0.73 11.63 9.43
CA GLN A 199 -2.06 11.69 10.04
C GLN A 199 -2.21 10.61 11.09
#